data_621832c49934b3bf2aa42060dfe4f2a0
#
_entry.id   621832c49934b3bf2aa42060dfe4f2a0
#
_cell.length_a   1.000
_cell.length_b   1.000
_cell.length_c   1.000
_cell.angle_alpha   90.00
_cell.angle_beta   90.00
_cell.angle_gamma   90.00
#
_symmetry.space_group_name_H-M   'P 1'
#
loop_
_entity.id
_entity.type
_entity.pdbx_description
1 polymer ?
#
loop_
_entity_poly.entity_id
_entity_poly.type
_entity_poly.pdbx_seq_one_letter_code
_entity_poly.pdbx_strand_id
1 'polypeptide(L)' 'MKSIDTLVTAVTNKTVGNHRVRVTPAGRYFSYHNNVVCKVNDNKKEFALDDCGWTGKSSTTRTLNCYKKYFTSLGYTEVK' A
#
# COMPACT_ATOMS: atom_id res chain seq x y z
N MET A 1 -5.29 6.10 8.75
CA MET A 1 -6.14 4.90 8.98
C MET A 1 -5.36 3.88 9.78
N LYS A 2 -5.95 3.43 10.89
CA LYS A 2 -5.27 2.44 11.76
C LYS A 2 -4.94 1.13 11.05
N SER A 3 -5.83 0.67 10.17
CA SER A 3 -5.61 -0.57 9.42
C SER A 3 -4.33 -0.48 8.57
N ILE A 4 -4.15 0.65 7.90
CA ILE A 4 -2.98 0.88 7.05
C ILE A 4 -1.73 1.04 7.92
N ASP A 5 -1.82 1.78 9.02
CA ASP A 5 -0.69 1.95 9.94
C ASP A 5 -0.18 0.61 10.45
N THR A 6 -1.09 -0.31 10.75
CA THR A 6 -0.73 -1.67 11.18
C THR A 6 -0.04 -2.44 10.05
N LEU A 7 -0.53 -2.33 8.82
CA LEU A 7 0.01 -3.08 7.69
C LEU A 7 1.38 -2.56 7.24
N VAL A 8 1.58 -1.24 7.23
CA VAL A 8 2.86 -0.67 6.75
C VAL A 8 4.02 -0.98 7.68
N THR A 9 3.75 -1.30 8.95
CA THR A 9 4.78 -1.68 9.92
C THR A 9 4.93 -3.20 10.06
N ALA A 10 4.09 -3.99 9.36
CA ALA A 10 4.16 -5.45 9.47
C ALA A 10 5.41 -5.98 8.77
N VAL A 11 6.06 -6.98 9.41
CA VAL A 11 7.25 -7.64 8.87
C VAL A 11 6.92 -8.99 8.25
N THR A 12 5.67 -9.43 8.37
CA THR A 12 5.17 -10.67 7.77
C THR A 12 3.81 -10.39 7.15
N ASN A 13 3.29 -11.34 6.38
CA ASN A 13 1.97 -11.23 5.77
C ASN A 13 0.92 -11.00 6.86
N LYS A 14 0.01 -10.05 6.64
CA LYS A 14 -1.01 -9.71 7.62
C LYS A 14 -2.27 -9.22 6.92
N THR A 15 -3.41 -9.46 7.54
CA THR A 15 -4.71 -9.00 7.04
C THR A 15 -5.41 -8.24 8.15
N VAL A 16 -5.95 -7.06 7.83
CA VAL A 16 -6.76 -6.26 8.73
C VAL A 16 -8.02 -5.82 7.97
N GLY A 17 -9.16 -6.45 8.28
CA GLY A 17 -10.40 -6.18 7.56
C GLY A 17 -10.27 -6.49 6.07
N ASN A 18 -10.52 -5.50 5.23
CA ASN A 18 -10.41 -5.64 3.77
C ASN A 18 -9.02 -5.31 3.24
N HIS A 19 -8.09 -4.99 4.13
CA HIS A 19 -6.71 -4.62 3.76
C HIS A 19 -5.76 -5.77 4.07
N ARG A 20 -4.81 -6.00 3.19
CA ARG A 20 -3.82 -7.07 3.34
C ARG A 20 -2.45 -6.58 2.90
N VAL A 21 -1.41 -7.05 3.59
CA VAL A 21 -0.04 -6.88 3.13
C VAL A 21 0.59 -8.24 2.88
N ARG A 22 1.30 -8.35 1.77
CA ARG A 22 2.13 -9.51 1.45
C ARG A 22 3.58 -9.05 1.45
N VAL A 23 4.38 -9.63 2.31
CA VAL A 23 5.80 -9.27 2.46
C VAL A 23 6.64 -10.26 1.66
N THR A 24 7.52 -9.73 0.80
CA THR A 24 8.45 -10.53 0.00
C THR A 24 9.87 -10.02 0.21
N PRO A 25 10.91 -10.80 -0.18
CA PRO A 25 12.30 -10.31 -0.07
C PRO A 25 12.56 -9.04 -0.89
N ALA A 26 11.84 -8.83 -1.98
CA ALA A 26 12.02 -7.64 -2.84
C ALA A 26 11.23 -6.44 -2.35
N GLY A 27 10.13 -6.65 -1.62
CA GLY A 27 9.30 -5.55 -1.19
C GLY A 27 7.96 -6.02 -0.64
N ARG A 28 6.96 -5.14 -0.72
CA ARG A 28 5.66 -5.40 -0.12
C ARG A 28 4.55 -5.08 -1.10
N TYR A 29 3.45 -5.85 -1.02
CA TYR A 29 2.25 -5.63 -1.83
C TYR A 29 1.07 -5.43 -0.89
N PHE A 30 0.42 -4.30 -1.02
CA PHE A 30 -0.76 -3.97 -0.21
C PHE A 30 -2.01 -4.13 -1.06
N SER A 31 -2.97 -4.89 -0.55
CA SER A 31 -4.23 -5.18 -1.25
C SER A 31 -5.42 -4.57 -0.51
N TYR A 32 -6.44 -4.20 -1.26
CA TYR A 32 -7.72 -3.76 -0.73
C TYR A 32 -8.80 -4.50 -1.53
N HIS A 33 -9.69 -5.22 -0.83
CA HIS A 33 -10.69 -6.10 -1.45
C HIS A 33 -10.08 -7.05 -2.48
N ASN A 34 -8.94 -7.68 -2.13
CA ASN A 34 -8.21 -8.64 -2.96
C ASN A 34 -7.56 -8.06 -4.23
N ASN A 35 -7.52 -6.73 -4.36
CA ASN A 35 -6.83 -6.07 -5.47
C ASN A 35 -5.59 -5.35 -4.94
N VAL A 36 -4.45 -5.56 -5.58
CA VAL A 36 -3.21 -4.90 -5.18
C VAL A 36 -3.30 -3.43 -5.56
N VAL A 37 -3.30 -2.56 -4.55
CA VAL A 37 -3.46 -1.11 -4.73
C VAL A 37 -2.16 -0.35 -4.51
N CYS A 38 -1.18 -0.96 -3.83
CA CYS A 38 0.12 -0.35 -3.59
C CYS A 38 1.20 -1.40 -3.67
N LYS A 39 2.20 -1.16 -4.52
CA LYS A 39 3.38 -2.04 -4.66
C LYS A 39 4.59 -1.25 -4.20
N VAL A 40 5.36 -1.81 -3.29
CA VAL A 40 6.54 -1.16 -2.70
C VAL A 40 7.79 -1.97 -3.00
N ASN A 41 8.81 -1.32 -3.54
CA ASN A 41 10.13 -1.91 -3.71
C ASN A 41 11.03 -1.33 -2.63
N ASP A 42 11.28 -2.09 -1.57
CA ASP A 42 12.06 -1.62 -0.44
C ASP A 42 13.54 -1.48 -0.77
N ASN A 43 14.04 -2.23 -1.76
CA ASN A 43 15.43 -2.13 -2.18
C ASN A 43 15.72 -0.83 -2.89
N LYS A 44 14.80 -0.38 -3.73
CA LYS A 44 14.93 0.87 -4.49
C LYS A 44 14.26 2.05 -3.81
N LYS A 45 13.52 1.82 -2.74
CA LYS A 45 12.72 2.83 -2.04
C LYS A 45 11.76 3.52 -3.00
N GLU A 46 11.00 2.72 -3.73
CA GLU A 46 10.00 3.16 -4.69
C GLU A 46 8.66 2.52 -4.38
N PHE A 47 7.57 3.19 -4.74
CA PHE A 47 6.24 2.62 -4.60
C PHE A 47 5.37 3.06 -5.78
N ALA A 48 4.38 2.23 -6.11
CA ALA A 48 3.42 2.51 -7.17
C ALA A 48 2.01 2.30 -6.63
N LEU A 49 1.09 3.16 -7.03
CA LEU A 49 -0.31 3.09 -6.64
C LEU A 49 -1.18 2.71 -7.82
N ASP A 50 -2.22 1.91 -7.57
CA ASP A 50 -3.16 1.45 -8.59
C ASP A 50 -4.55 1.42 -7.98
N ASP A 51 -5.52 2.10 -8.60
CA ASP A 51 -6.91 2.10 -8.15
C ASP A 51 -7.68 0.87 -8.61
N CYS A 52 -7.08 0.00 -9.39
CA CYS A 52 -7.68 -1.26 -9.89
C CYS A 52 -9.01 -1.04 -10.61
N GLY A 53 -9.19 0.11 -11.25
CA GLY A 53 -10.42 0.44 -11.95
C GLY A 53 -11.51 1.04 -11.05
N TRP A 54 -11.21 1.31 -9.79
CA TRP A 54 -12.18 1.88 -8.84
C TRP A 54 -12.09 3.40 -8.76
N THR A 55 -11.78 4.05 -9.87
CA THR A 55 -11.72 5.50 -9.97
C THR A 55 -13.02 6.13 -9.49
N GLY A 56 -12.90 7.16 -8.63
CA GLY A 56 -14.06 7.85 -8.08
C GLY A 56 -14.64 7.24 -6.80
N LYS A 57 -14.17 6.08 -6.38
CA LYS A 57 -14.57 5.51 -5.09
C LYS A 57 -13.81 6.20 -3.96
N SER A 58 -14.52 6.87 -3.05
CA SER A 58 -13.89 7.64 -1.98
C SER A 58 -13.06 6.77 -1.04
N SER A 59 -13.48 5.55 -0.75
CA SER A 59 -12.72 4.65 0.12
C SER A 59 -11.40 4.22 -0.53
N THR A 60 -11.40 3.94 -1.83
CA THR A 60 -10.18 3.61 -2.56
C THR A 60 -9.23 4.79 -2.60
N THR A 61 -9.74 5.99 -2.92
CA THR A 61 -8.93 7.21 -2.94
C THR A 61 -8.29 7.48 -1.59
N ARG A 62 -9.05 7.34 -0.50
CA ARG A 62 -8.54 7.52 0.85
C ARG A 62 -7.42 6.52 1.16
N THR A 63 -7.61 5.26 0.78
CA THR A 63 -6.62 4.21 0.99
C THR A 63 -5.32 4.53 0.24
N LEU A 64 -5.41 4.89 -1.03
CA LEU A 64 -4.25 5.25 -1.84
C LEU A 64 -3.52 6.46 -1.27
N ASN A 65 -4.25 7.48 -0.84
CA ASN A 65 -3.65 8.69 -0.25
C ASN A 65 -2.92 8.38 1.05
N CYS A 66 -3.42 7.45 1.86
CA CYS A 66 -2.75 7.03 3.08
C CYS A 66 -1.40 6.37 2.77
N TYR A 67 -1.35 5.47 1.79
CA TYR A 67 -0.09 4.84 1.39
C TYR A 67 0.87 5.87 0.80
N LYS A 68 0.39 6.73 -0.08
CA LYS A 68 1.21 7.77 -0.68
C LYS A 68 1.86 8.66 0.40
N LYS A 69 1.05 9.15 1.33
CA LYS A 69 1.54 10.03 2.40
C LYS A 69 2.58 9.31 3.25
N TYR A 70 2.32 8.06 3.61
CA TYR A 70 3.22 7.29 4.47
C TYR A 70 4.58 7.08 3.80
N PHE A 71 4.59 6.53 2.58
CA PHE A 71 5.84 6.21 1.90
C PHE A 71 6.60 7.46 1.45
N THR A 72 5.90 8.52 1.07
CA THR A 72 6.54 9.80 0.76
C THR A 72 7.25 10.36 1.99
N SER A 73 6.64 10.24 3.17
CA SER A 73 7.25 10.72 4.41
C SER A 73 8.50 9.94 4.80
N LEU A 74 8.63 8.70 4.32
CA LEU A 74 9.82 7.88 4.54
C LEU A 74 10.92 8.12 3.51
N GLY A 75 10.68 8.98 2.53
CA GLY A 75 11.65 9.24 1.47
C GLY A 75 11.54 8.32 0.26
N TYR A 76 10.48 7.52 0.16
CA TYR A 76 10.22 6.69 -1.01
C TYR A 76 9.71 7.55 -2.15
N THR A 77 10.03 7.15 -3.39
CA THR A 77 9.60 7.85 -4.59
C THR A 77 8.44 7.11 -5.24
N GLU A 78 7.40 7.84 -5.59
CA GLU A 78 6.28 7.26 -6.33
C GLU A 78 6.67 7.06 -7.79
N VAL A 79 6.46 5.85 -8.31
CA VAL A 79 6.69 5.51 -9.72
C VAL A 79 5.36 5.18 -10.37
N LYS A 80 5.27 5.43 -11.67
CA LYS A 80 4.04 5.18 -12.43
C LYS A 80 4.19 3.99 -13.35
#